data_88aa1f02f34ed213bddb382ac7c71c5d
#
_entry.id   88aa1f02f34ed213bddb382ac7c71c5d
#
_cell.length_a   1.000
_cell.length_b   1.000
_cell.length_c   1.000
_cell.angle_alpha   90.00
_cell.angle_beta   90.00
_cell.angle_gamma   90.00
#
_symmetry.space_group_name_H-M   'P 1'
#
loop_
_entity.id
_entity.type
_entity.pdbx_description
1 polymer ?
#
loop_
_entity_poly.entity_id
_entity_poly.type
_entity_poly.pdbx_seq_one_letter_code
_entity_poly.pdbx_strand_id
1 'polypeptide(L)'
;ASDVYKRQQLDGLVYKLVPIRTEMDKSNPYLMGRVDSELMFEIVNKWSWGNSDGKNIYHDPETRKNSISFRSNMSRLVEALILEKKYDKAKHIIDLAFEKMPIEFYGYYSLWTPFIDSYYKVGEDTKANEVIGKISNKYIQRLNYFSSLDIYYQYNLTQEIVSEIERYRNMIDVS
;
A
#
# COMPACT_ATOMS: atom_id res chain seq x y z
N ALA A 1 -4.83 -15.96 23.97
CA ALA A 1 -4.65 -14.84 23.01
C ALA A 1 -4.37 -15.36 21.60
N SER A 2 -3.46 -16.32 21.40
CA SER A 2 -3.07 -16.76 20.05
C SER A 2 -4.21 -17.39 19.22
N ASP A 3 -5.20 -17.99 19.86
CA ASP A 3 -6.30 -18.67 19.14
C ASP A 3 -7.34 -17.68 18.58
N VAL A 4 -7.48 -16.52 19.19
CA VAL A 4 -8.36 -15.44 18.68
C VAL A 4 -7.85 -14.91 17.35
N TYR A 5 -6.55 -14.68 17.20
CA TYR A 5 -5.97 -14.17 15.95
C TYR A 5 -6.12 -15.15 14.79
N LYS A 6 -6.14 -16.48 15.08
CA LYS A 6 -6.38 -17.52 14.07
C LYS A 6 -7.82 -17.57 13.56
N ARG A 7 -8.74 -16.87 14.21
CA ARG A 7 -10.17 -16.82 13.85
C ARG A 7 -10.60 -15.46 13.35
N GLN A 8 -9.66 -14.60 13.00
CA GLN A 8 -9.96 -13.29 12.44
C GLN A 8 -10.14 -13.36 10.93
N GLN A 9 -11.07 -12.57 10.43
CA GLN A 9 -11.25 -12.27 8.99
C GLN A 9 -11.24 -10.77 8.81
N LEU A 10 -10.48 -10.30 7.83
CA LEU A 10 -10.42 -8.89 7.45
C LEU A 10 -11.59 -8.58 6.51
N ASP A 11 -12.50 -7.72 6.97
CA ASP A 11 -13.62 -7.21 6.20
C ASP A 11 -13.45 -5.69 6.01
N GLY A 12 -12.82 -5.30 4.92
CA GLY A 12 -12.51 -3.90 4.65
C GLY A 12 -11.50 -3.30 5.64
N LEU A 13 -11.96 -2.51 6.59
CA LEU A 13 -11.10 -1.84 7.59
C LEU A 13 -11.18 -2.47 8.99
N VAL A 14 -11.96 -3.51 9.18
CA VAL A 14 -12.18 -4.14 10.47
C VAL A 14 -11.91 -5.63 10.44
N TYR A 15 -11.50 -6.17 11.58
CA TYR A 15 -11.41 -7.61 11.78
C TYR A 15 -12.65 -8.10 12.51
N LYS A 16 -13.27 -9.16 11.98
CA LYS A 16 -14.33 -9.88 12.68
C LYS A 16 -13.86 -11.27 13.10
N LEU A 17 -14.46 -11.82 14.14
CA LEU A 17 -14.27 -13.20 14.54
C LEU A 17 -15.18 -14.10 13.71
N VAL A 18 -14.59 -15.16 13.17
CA VAL A 18 -15.29 -16.18 12.39
C VAL A 18 -15.04 -17.57 12.97
N PRO A 19 -15.95 -18.54 12.79
CA PRO A 19 -15.74 -19.89 13.29
C PRO A 19 -14.63 -20.67 12.55
N ILE A 20 -14.13 -20.10 11.46
CA ILE A 20 -13.09 -20.69 10.62
C ILE A 20 -11.72 -20.40 11.22
N ARG A 21 -10.94 -21.45 11.47
CA ARG A 21 -9.55 -21.32 11.91
C ARG A 21 -8.63 -21.25 10.70
N THR A 22 -7.76 -20.25 10.69
CA THR A 22 -6.73 -20.07 9.66
C THR A 22 -5.35 -20.14 10.32
N GLU A 23 -4.44 -20.91 9.77
CA GLU A 23 -3.06 -20.94 10.24
C GLU A 23 -2.40 -19.59 9.91
N MET A 24 -1.63 -19.09 10.87
CA MET A 24 -0.88 -17.85 10.68
C MET A 24 0.33 -18.11 9.78
N ASP A 25 0.57 -17.20 8.87
CA ASP A 25 1.81 -17.22 8.09
C ASP A 25 3.00 -16.95 9.02
N LYS A 26 3.89 -17.93 9.11
CA LYS A 26 5.09 -17.83 9.95
C LYS A 26 6.13 -16.86 9.36
N SER A 27 6.09 -16.62 8.07
CA SER A 27 6.99 -15.69 7.38
C SER A 27 6.61 -14.23 7.62
N ASN A 28 5.32 -13.97 7.86
CA ASN A 28 4.82 -12.63 8.16
C ASN A 28 3.78 -12.62 9.30
N PRO A 29 4.24 -12.66 10.55
CA PRO A 29 3.34 -12.73 11.72
C PRO A 29 2.45 -11.49 11.91
N TYR A 30 2.71 -10.42 11.17
CA TYR A 30 1.90 -9.19 11.19
C TYR A 30 0.66 -9.28 10.28
N LEU A 31 0.62 -10.23 9.33
CA LEU A 31 -0.54 -10.49 8.49
C LEU A 31 -1.55 -11.37 9.26
N MET A 32 -2.31 -10.73 10.15
CA MET A 32 -3.32 -11.43 10.93
C MET A 32 -4.62 -11.61 10.15
N GLY A 33 -5.28 -12.74 10.41
CA GLY A 33 -6.60 -13.05 9.86
C GLY A 33 -6.58 -13.46 8.38
N ARG A 34 -7.66 -14.09 7.97
CA ARG A 34 -7.91 -14.45 6.58
C ARG A 34 -8.53 -13.28 5.81
N VAL A 35 -8.45 -13.35 4.49
CA VAL A 35 -9.22 -12.50 3.58
C VAL A 35 -10.22 -13.39 2.84
N ASP A 36 -11.51 -13.03 2.87
CA ASP A 36 -12.53 -13.55 1.96
C ASP A 36 -12.58 -12.58 0.77
N SER A 37 -12.01 -13.00 -0.35
CA SER A 37 -11.77 -12.10 -1.48
C SER A 37 -13.06 -11.54 -2.09
N GLU A 38 -14.12 -12.35 -2.15
CA GLU A 38 -15.41 -11.93 -2.72
C GLU A 38 -16.11 -10.92 -1.81
N LEU A 39 -16.23 -11.26 -0.54
CA LEU A 39 -16.87 -10.39 0.43
C LEU A 39 -16.11 -9.07 0.58
N MET A 40 -14.79 -9.15 0.67
CA MET A 40 -13.96 -7.94 0.83
C MET A 40 -13.97 -7.08 -0.43
N PHE A 41 -14.01 -7.68 -1.64
CA PHE A 41 -14.18 -6.97 -2.89
C PHE A 41 -15.48 -6.16 -2.91
N GLU A 42 -16.61 -6.79 -2.50
CA GLU A 42 -17.89 -6.08 -2.40
C GLU A 42 -17.86 -4.92 -1.39
N ILE A 43 -17.21 -5.12 -0.23
CA ILE A 43 -17.08 -4.10 0.82
C ILE A 43 -16.27 -2.91 0.32
N VAL A 44 -15.09 -3.16 -0.28
CA VAL A 44 -14.20 -2.10 -0.78
C VAL A 44 -14.89 -1.26 -1.86
N ASN A 45 -15.66 -1.88 -2.76
CA ASN A 45 -16.40 -1.16 -3.78
C ASN A 45 -17.55 -0.30 -3.24
N LYS A 46 -18.02 -0.56 -2.01
CA LYS A 46 -19.06 0.23 -1.34
C LYS A 46 -18.50 1.35 -0.46
N TRP A 47 -17.18 1.48 -0.35
CA TRP A 47 -16.59 2.55 0.46
C TRP A 47 -16.92 3.93 -0.08
N SER A 48 -17.26 4.83 0.83
CA SER A 48 -17.40 6.25 0.52
C SER A 48 -16.05 6.93 0.68
N TRP A 49 -15.50 7.43 -0.41
CA TRP A 49 -14.17 8.03 -0.47
C TRP A 49 -14.17 9.55 -0.20
N GLY A 50 -15.35 10.15 -0.13
CA GLY A 50 -15.49 11.61 -0.02
C GLY A 50 -14.77 12.30 -1.18
N ASN A 51 -13.89 13.22 -0.85
CA ASN A 51 -13.05 13.96 -1.80
C ASN A 51 -11.56 13.53 -1.75
N SER A 52 -11.29 12.27 -1.47
CA SER A 52 -9.91 11.76 -1.26
C SER A 52 -8.99 11.98 -2.46
N ASP A 53 -9.54 12.03 -3.67
CA ASP A 53 -8.85 12.32 -4.94
C ASP A 53 -8.88 13.80 -5.33
N GLY A 54 -9.46 14.67 -4.49
CA GLY A 54 -9.67 16.08 -4.77
C GLY A 54 -8.37 16.89 -4.84
N LYS A 55 -8.13 17.56 -5.98
CA LYS A 55 -6.94 18.38 -6.22
C LYS A 55 -6.97 19.74 -5.51
N ASN A 56 -8.17 20.22 -5.16
CA ASN A 56 -8.39 21.57 -4.61
C ASN A 56 -8.64 21.57 -3.11
N ILE A 57 -8.34 20.47 -2.42
CA ILE A 57 -8.45 20.34 -0.98
C ILE A 57 -7.09 20.10 -0.34
N TYR A 58 -6.92 20.56 0.87
CA TYR A 58 -5.72 20.25 1.65
C TYR A 58 -5.87 18.88 2.30
N HIS A 59 -4.96 17.97 1.93
CA HIS A 59 -4.82 16.68 2.58
C HIS A 59 -3.91 16.82 3.80
N ASP A 60 -4.48 16.99 4.96
CA ASP A 60 -3.73 17.12 6.21
C ASP A 60 -2.96 15.84 6.58
N PRO A 61 -1.96 15.93 7.49
CA PRO A 61 -1.14 14.77 7.85
C PRO A 61 -1.93 13.57 8.40
N GLU A 62 -3.02 13.80 9.16
CA GLU A 62 -3.83 12.71 9.71
C GLU A 62 -4.65 12.01 8.63
N THR A 63 -5.23 12.77 7.71
CA THR A 63 -5.90 12.20 6.52
C THR A 63 -4.94 11.33 5.71
N ARG A 64 -3.71 11.84 5.47
CA ARG A 64 -2.67 11.06 4.77
C ARG A 64 -2.29 9.80 5.54
N LYS A 65 -2.19 9.87 6.88
CA LYS A 65 -1.88 8.73 7.74
C LYS A 65 -2.98 7.67 7.73
N ASN A 66 -4.25 8.08 7.72
CA ASN A 66 -5.37 7.15 7.61
C ASN A 66 -5.31 6.30 6.34
N SER A 67 -4.78 6.84 5.24
CA SER A 67 -4.61 6.09 3.99
C SER A 67 -3.70 4.86 4.12
N ILE A 68 -2.88 4.77 5.17
CA ILE A 68 -2.00 3.61 5.43
C ILE A 68 -2.85 2.35 5.61
N SER A 69 -3.89 2.40 6.44
CA SER A 69 -4.79 1.26 6.68
C SER A 69 -5.57 0.88 5.41
N PHE A 70 -6.07 1.87 4.65
CA PHE A 70 -6.75 1.61 3.39
C PHE A 70 -5.85 0.87 2.40
N ARG A 71 -4.65 1.40 2.14
CA ARG A 71 -3.69 0.79 1.21
C ARG A 71 -3.24 -0.59 1.66
N SER A 72 -2.89 -0.74 2.94
CA SER A 72 -2.47 -2.03 3.49
C SER A 72 -3.55 -3.10 3.34
N ASN A 73 -4.81 -2.76 3.64
CA ASN A 73 -5.90 -3.72 3.53
C ASN A 73 -6.28 -4.01 2.06
N MET A 74 -6.25 -2.99 1.18
CA MET A 74 -6.47 -3.19 -0.25
C MET A 74 -5.37 -4.06 -0.88
N SER A 75 -4.10 -3.90 -0.49
CA SER A 75 -3.02 -4.76 -1.00
C SER A 75 -3.22 -6.23 -0.63
N ARG A 76 -3.70 -6.52 0.58
CA ARG A 76 -4.06 -7.87 1.01
C ARG A 76 -5.21 -8.47 0.20
N LEU A 77 -6.22 -7.64 -0.14
CA LEU A 77 -7.29 -8.07 -1.04
C LEU A 77 -6.76 -8.39 -2.43
N VAL A 78 -5.90 -7.52 -2.98
CA VAL A 78 -5.28 -7.73 -4.29
C VAL A 78 -4.48 -9.03 -4.32
N GLU A 79 -3.66 -9.28 -3.30
CA GLU A 79 -2.90 -10.51 -3.17
C GLU A 79 -3.80 -11.76 -3.13
N ALA A 80 -4.87 -11.72 -2.34
CA ALA A 80 -5.84 -12.82 -2.29
C ALA A 80 -6.51 -13.07 -3.65
N LEU A 81 -6.91 -12.01 -4.36
CA LEU A 81 -7.51 -12.10 -5.69
C LEU A 81 -6.53 -12.69 -6.72
N ILE A 82 -5.25 -12.31 -6.67
CA ILE A 82 -4.21 -12.86 -7.55
C ILE A 82 -3.99 -14.34 -7.28
N LEU A 83 -3.91 -14.76 -6.00
CA LEU A 83 -3.78 -16.17 -5.62
C LEU A 83 -4.95 -17.01 -6.13
N GLU A 84 -6.15 -16.43 -6.17
CA GLU A 84 -7.35 -17.07 -6.71
C GLU A 84 -7.50 -16.90 -8.25
N LYS A 85 -6.51 -16.31 -8.93
CA LYS A 85 -6.48 -16.04 -10.37
C LYS A 85 -7.63 -15.12 -10.86
N LYS A 86 -8.13 -14.27 -9.98
CA LYS A 86 -9.18 -13.27 -10.28
C LYS A 86 -8.55 -11.94 -10.73
N TYR A 87 -7.77 -11.99 -11.80
CA TYR A 87 -6.90 -10.89 -12.24
C TYR A 87 -7.66 -9.61 -12.56
N ASP A 88 -8.84 -9.69 -13.19
CA ASP A 88 -9.65 -8.50 -13.50
C ASP A 88 -10.11 -7.76 -12.23
N LYS A 89 -10.52 -8.51 -11.19
CA LYS A 89 -10.88 -7.93 -9.90
C LYS A 89 -9.65 -7.33 -9.19
N ALA A 90 -8.52 -8.01 -9.25
CA ALA A 90 -7.27 -7.51 -8.69
C ALA A 90 -6.87 -6.18 -9.34
N LYS A 91 -6.86 -6.11 -10.67
CA LYS A 91 -6.59 -4.90 -11.45
C LYS A 91 -7.54 -3.76 -11.07
N HIS A 92 -8.85 -4.04 -10.96
CA HIS A 92 -9.84 -3.04 -10.56
C HIS A 92 -9.51 -2.43 -9.19
N ILE A 93 -9.12 -3.25 -8.19
CA ILE A 93 -8.78 -2.76 -6.84
C ILE A 93 -7.48 -1.96 -6.86
N ILE A 94 -6.48 -2.37 -7.67
CA ILE A 94 -5.24 -1.61 -7.83
C ILE A 94 -5.53 -0.23 -8.43
N ASP A 95 -6.27 -0.20 -9.54
CA ASP A 95 -6.65 1.05 -10.22
C ASP A 95 -7.45 1.96 -9.28
N LEU A 96 -8.40 1.41 -8.51
CA LEU A 96 -9.18 2.14 -7.50
C LEU A 96 -8.28 2.75 -6.41
N ALA A 97 -7.27 2.02 -5.94
CA ALA A 97 -6.36 2.52 -4.92
C ALA A 97 -5.58 3.75 -5.43
N PHE A 98 -5.05 3.70 -6.65
CA PHE A 98 -4.34 4.84 -7.25
C PHE A 98 -5.26 6.01 -7.59
N GLU A 99 -6.49 5.75 -8.01
CA GLU A 99 -7.49 6.79 -8.26
C GLU A 99 -7.86 7.53 -6.98
N LYS A 100 -8.19 6.80 -5.92
CA LYS A 100 -8.73 7.38 -4.68
C LYS A 100 -7.67 7.90 -3.72
N MET A 101 -6.44 7.46 -3.87
CA MET A 101 -5.30 7.89 -3.04
C MET A 101 -4.11 8.25 -3.92
N PRO A 102 -4.19 9.35 -4.71
CA PRO A 102 -3.13 9.74 -5.62
C PRO A 102 -1.77 9.88 -4.92
N ILE A 103 -0.70 9.43 -5.58
CA ILE A 103 0.68 9.44 -5.08
C ILE A 103 1.09 10.85 -4.64
N GLU A 104 0.64 11.86 -5.38
CA GLU A 104 0.97 13.27 -5.17
C GLU A 104 0.52 13.80 -3.81
N PHE A 105 -0.57 13.27 -3.26
CA PHE A 105 -1.20 13.81 -2.05
C PHE A 105 -0.90 13.01 -0.79
N TYR A 106 -0.77 11.69 -0.92
CA TYR A 106 -0.76 10.82 0.25
C TYR A 106 0.63 10.43 0.76
N GLY A 107 1.68 10.50 -0.07
CA GLY A 107 3.03 10.09 0.35
C GLY A 107 3.09 8.60 0.76
N TYR A 108 3.95 8.27 1.75
CA TYR A 108 4.19 6.90 2.21
C TYR A 108 4.42 5.94 1.05
N TYR A 109 5.39 6.28 0.18
CA TYR A 109 5.59 5.66 -1.13
C TYR A 109 5.88 4.17 -1.07
N SER A 110 6.50 3.67 -0.01
CA SER A 110 6.75 2.24 0.19
C SER A 110 5.47 1.38 0.26
N LEU A 111 4.33 1.98 0.59
CA LEU A 111 3.05 1.27 0.59
C LEU A 111 2.50 0.99 -0.82
N TRP A 112 3.10 1.56 -1.85
CA TRP A 112 2.75 1.28 -3.24
C TRP A 112 3.50 0.10 -3.83
N THR A 113 4.60 -0.34 -3.20
CA THR A 113 5.42 -1.47 -3.67
C THR A 113 4.59 -2.74 -3.91
N PRO A 114 3.68 -3.18 -2.99
CA PRO A 114 2.84 -4.35 -3.24
C PRO A 114 1.88 -4.19 -4.44
N PHE A 115 1.42 -2.97 -4.71
CA PHE A 115 0.55 -2.71 -5.88
C PHE A 115 1.33 -2.73 -7.19
N ILE A 116 2.57 -2.23 -7.18
CA ILE A 116 3.47 -2.28 -8.34
C ILE A 116 3.77 -3.75 -8.71
N ASP A 117 4.19 -4.56 -7.73
CA ASP A 117 4.41 -5.99 -7.89
C ASP A 117 3.13 -6.69 -8.41
N SER A 118 1.98 -6.29 -7.88
CA SER A 118 0.70 -6.83 -8.31
C SER A 118 0.34 -6.45 -9.75
N TYR A 119 0.69 -5.24 -10.23
CA TYR A 119 0.51 -4.87 -11.64
C TYR A 119 1.31 -5.79 -12.57
N TYR A 120 2.57 -6.10 -12.24
CA TYR A 120 3.35 -7.05 -13.02
C TYR A 120 2.70 -8.45 -13.02
N LYS A 121 2.22 -8.92 -11.86
CA LYS A 121 1.55 -10.22 -11.74
C LYS A 121 0.25 -10.33 -12.55
N VAL A 122 -0.43 -9.21 -12.80
CA VAL A 122 -1.66 -9.19 -13.63
C VAL A 122 -1.39 -8.78 -15.09
N GLY A 123 -0.12 -8.61 -15.49
CA GLY A 123 0.27 -8.29 -16.87
C GLY A 123 0.12 -6.82 -17.26
N GLU A 124 0.10 -5.90 -16.31
CA GLU A 124 -0.02 -4.44 -16.52
C GLU A 124 1.33 -3.73 -16.40
N ASP A 125 2.36 -4.26 -17.06
CA ASP A 125 3.76 -3.79 -16.98
C ASP A 125 3.90 -2.29 -17.27
N THR A 126 3.13 -1.78 -18.25
CA THR A 126 3.16 -0.35 -18.60
C THR A 126 2.72 0.52 -17.43
N LYS A 127 1.64 0.13 -16.73
CA LYS A 127 1.16 0.86 -15.55
C LYS A 127 2.14 0.75 -14.38
N ALA A 128 2.71 -0.44 -14.16
CA ALA A 128 3.73 -0.65 -13.15
C ALA A 128 4.91 0.31 -13.35
N ASN A 129 5.46 0.36 -14.57
CA ASN A 129 6.58 1.23 -14.93
C ASN A 129 6.24 2.73 -14.80
N GLU A 130 5.01 3.13 -15.17
CA GLU A 130 4.56 4.52 -14.99
C GLU A 130 4.54 4.91 -13.51
N VAL A 131 4.01 4.05 -12.65
CA VAL A 131 3.96 4.27 -11.20
C VAL A 131 5.37 4.33 -10.60
N ILE A 132 6.25 3.41 -10.99
CA ILE A 132 7.67 3.42 -10.58
C ILE A 132 8.31 4.74 -10.94
N GLY A 133 8.14 5.21 -12.18
CA GLY A 133 8.69 6.50 -12.63
C GLY A 133 8.22 7.68 -11.78
N LYS A 134 6.92 7.74 -11.47
CA LYS A 134 6.35 8.78 -10.60
C LYS A 134 6.93 8.75 -9.19
N ILE A 135 7.02 7.57 -8.57
CA ILE A 135 7.54 7.42 -7.21
C ILE A 135 9.06 7.66 -7.17
N SER A 136 9.82 7.15 -8.15
CA SER A 136 11.25 7.40 -8.29
C SER A 136 11.56 8.89 -8.30
N ASN A 137 10.81 9.67 -9.09
CA ASN A 137 10.96 11.12 -9.10
C ASN A 137 10.75 11.77 -7.73
N LYS A 138 9.82 11.24 -6.90
CA LYS A 138 9.60 11.74 -5.54
C LYS A 138 10.80 11.41 -4.62
N TYR A 139 11.33 10.19 -4.70
CA TYR A 139 12.53 9.83 -3.93
C TYR A 139 13.75 10.65 -4.37
N ILE A 140 13.97 10.82 -5.66
CA ILE A 140 15.07 11.64 -6.19
C ILE A 140 14.95 13.10 -5.72
N GLN A 141 13.75 13.70 -5.77
CA GLN A 141 13.53 15.04 -5.25
C GLN A 141 13.88 15.17 -3.76
N ARG A 142 13.48 14.18 -2.93
CA ARG A 142 13.80 14.19 -1.51
C ARG A 142 15.30 13.99 -1.25
N LEU A 143 15.94 13.07 -1.96
CA LEU A 143 17.38 12.83 -1.82
C LEU A 143 18.20 14.06 -2.28
N ASN A 144 17.78 14.73 -3.35
CA ASN A 144 18.37 15.99 -3.79
C ASN A 144 18.22 17.09 -2.74
N TYR A 145 17.06 17.18 -2.10
CA TYR A 145 16.85 18.11 -0.99
C TYR A 145 17.82 17.81 0.16
N PHE A 146 17.93 16.57 0.60
CA PHE A 146 18.87 16.20 1.67
C PHE A 146 20.33 16.51 1.28
N SER A 147 20.72 16.27 0.02
CA SER A 147 22.09 16.57 -0.45
C SER A 147 22.39 18.06 -0.51
N SER A 148 21.36 18.91 -0.62
CA SER A 148 21.51 20.38 -0.63
C SER A 148 21.63 21.01 0.76
N LEU A 149 21.37 20.24 1.80
CA LEU A 149 21.48 20.74 3.18
C LEU A 149 22.95 20.88 3.61
N ASP A 150 23.18 21.79 4.57
CA ASP A 150 24.47 21.88 5.26
C ASP A 150 24.82 20.56 5.96
N ILE A 151 26.14 20.26 6.08
CA ILE A 151 26.65 19.02 6.66
C ILE A 151 26.11 18.74 8.07
N TYR A 152 25.89 19.77 8.85
CA TYR A 152 25.31 19.65 10.19
C TYR A 152 23.89 19.07 10.14
N TYR A 153 23.06 19.53 9.20
CA TYR A 153 21.70 19.01 9.03
C TYR A 153 21.70 17.61 8.41
N GLN A 154 22.58 17.35 7.46
CA GLN A 154 22.73 16.00 6.90
C GLN A 154 23.09 14.98 7.99
N TYR A 155 24.00 15.34 8.90
CA TYR A 155 24.36 14.48 10.02
C TYR A 155 23.17 14.20 10.96
N ASN A 156 22.41 15.22 11.31
CA ASN A 156 21.24 15.06 12.17
C ASN A 156 20.10 14.26 11.52
N LEU A 157 20.01 14.26 10.18
CA LEU A 157 18.99 13.56 9.40
C LEU A 157 19.51 12.24 8.78
N THR A 158 20.64 11.73 9.25
CA THR A 158 21.27 10.52 8.69
C THR A 158 20.29 9.34 8.66
N GLN A 159 19.51 9.13 9.72
CA GLN A 159 18.55 8.02 9.81
C GLN A 159 17.43 8.13 8.75
N GLU A 160 16.92 9.33 8.55
CA GLU A 160 15.90 9.62 7.53
C GLU A 160 16.48 9.41 6.13
N ILE A 161 17.68 9.90 5.88
CA ILE A 161 18.36 9.76 4.59
C ILE A 161 18.57 8.27 4.26
N VAL A 162 19.12 7.50 5.19
CA VAL A 162 19.35 6.06 5.02
C VAL A 162 18.01 5.34 4.77
N SER A 163 16.99 5.63 5.56
CA SER A 163 15.67 5.03 5.38
C SER A 163 15.05 5.34 4.01
N GLU A 164 15.22 6.57 3.49
CA GLU A 164 14.72 6.91 2.14
C GLU A 164 15.50 6.18 1.04
N ILE A 165 16.81 6.03 1.18
CA ILE A 165 17.62 5.27 0.24
C ILE A 165 17.20 3.79 0.21
N GLU A 166 17.02 3.19 1.40
CA GLU A 166 16.58 1.79 1.50
C GLU A 166 15.19 1.57 0.90
N ARG A 167 14.24 2.46 1.18
CA ARG A 167 12.89 2.39 0.61
C ARG A 167 12.91 2.52 -0.91
N TYR A 168 13.72 3.43 -1.43
CA TYR A 168 13.88 3.61 -2.88
C TYR A 168 14.50 2.37 -3.52
N ARG A 169 15.56 1.82 -2.92
CA ARG A 169 16.19 0.58 -3.37
C ARG A 169 15.20 -0.59 -3.39
N ASN A 170 14.48 -0.81 -2.28
CA ASN A 170 13.49 -1.89 -2.19
C ASN A 170 12.38 -1.78 -3.24
N MET A 171 12.00 -0.57 -3.64
CA MET A 171 11.03 -0.36 -4.70
C MET A 171 11.59 -0.74 -6.08
N ILE A 172 12.86 -0.40 -6.35
CA ILE A 172 13.51 -0.74 -7.63
C ILE A 172 13.74 -2.25 -7.72
N ASP A 173 14.06 -2.93 -6.64
CA ASP A 173 14.32 -4.38 -6.62
C ASP A 173 13.06 -5.21 -6.97
N VAL A 174 11.86 -4.61 -6.95
CA VAL A 174 10.58 -5.24 -7.38
C VAL A 174 10.34 -5.06 -8.88
N SER A 175 11.00 -4.12 -9.53
CA SER A 175 10.91 -3.84 -10.96
C SER A 175 11.91 -4.66 -11.75
#